data_f2c0c53d75eea780e86323daac4ee93a
#
_entry.id   f2c0c53d75eea780e86323daac4ee93a
#
_cell.length_a   1.000
_cell.length_b   1.000
_cell.length_c   1.000
_cell.angle_alpha   90.00
_cell.angle_beta   90.00
_cell.angle_gamma   90.00
#
_symmetry.space_group_name_H-M   'P 1'
#
loop_
_entity.id
_entity.type
_entity.pdbx_description
1 polymer ?
#
loop_
_entity_poly.entity_id
_entity_poly.type
_entity_poly.pdbx_seq_one_letter_code
_entity_poly.pdbx_strand_id
1 'polypeptide(L)'
;TLFKKKEQLDLISEWTEKEPFVFSCAVFYQKNIEKGETEFDFGMGLREEYAQFLNVKESELVQYYPPCLCVHTCVPSRSGKYLSLESLKEGFRYLEQNGLSLAGDIVTQVACMTKPEEEYFNWHIVWFPIKEA
;
A
#
# COMPACT_ATOMS: atom_id res chain seq x y z
N THR A 1 13.05 -15.63 10.19
CA THR A 1 13.34 -17.07 10.22
C THR A 1 12.75 -17.77 9.01
N LEU A 2 13.30 -18.92 8.63
CA LEU A 2 12.89 -19.72 7.46
C LEU A 2 11.39 -20.12 7.51
N PHE A 3 10.87 -20.44 8.69
CA PHE A 3 9.47 -20.82 8.87
C PHE A 3 8.51 -19.65 8.57
N LYS A 4 8.81 -18.47 9.08
CA LYS A 4 8.01 -17.27 8.87
C LYS A 4 7.99 -16.88 7.38
N LYS A 5 9.12 -17.03 6.68
CA LYS A 5 9.22 -16.77 5.25
C LYS A 5 8.40 -17.78 4.43
N LYS A 6 8.40 -19.05 4.81
CA LYS A 6 7.58 -20.09 4.16
C LYS A 6 6.08 -19.80 4.32
N GLU A 7 5.63 -19.47 5.54
CA GLU A 7 4.24 -19.10 5.80
C GLU A 7 3.80 -17.89 4.98
N GLN A 8 4.67 -16.89 4.85
CA GLN A 8 4.40 -15.73 3.99
C GLN A 8 4.25 -16.11 2.52
N LEU A 9 5.12 -16.96 2.00
CA LEU A 9 5.06 -17.41 0.60
C LEU A 9 3.82 -18.26 0.34
N ASP A 10 3.46 -19.14 1.27
CA ASP A 10 2.27 -19.98 1.17
C ASP A 10 1.00 -19.10 1.17
N LEU A 11 0.95 -18.07 2.00
CA LEU A 11 -0.15 -17.13 2.07
C LEU A 11 -0.26 -16.29 0.77
N ILE A 12 0.85 -15.82 0.23
CA ILE A 12 0.89 -15.10 -1.06
C ILE A 12 0.34 -15.99 -2.18
N SER A 13 0.74 -17.25 -2.23
CA SER A 13 0.23 -18.20 -3.21
C SER A 13 -1.27 -18.42 -3.07
N GLU A 14 -1.77 -18.56 -1.84
CA GLU A 14 -3.19 -18.70 -1.55
C GLU A 14 -3.97 -17.44 -1.99
N TRP A 15 -3.45 -16.26 -1.71
CA TRP A 15 -4.10 -15.00 -2.10
C TRP A 15 -4.09 -14.79 -3.61
N THR A 16 -3.04 -15.21 -4.30
CA THR A 16 -2.96 -15.11 -5.77
C THR A 16 -4.12 -15.84 -6.44
N GLU A 17 -4.60 -16.95 -5.86
CA GLU A 17 -5.75 -17.67 -6.36
C GLU A 17 -7.09 -16.92 -6.22
N LYS A 18 -7.09 -15.83 -5.45
CA LYS A 18 -8.27 -14.99 -5.19
C LYS A 18 -8.43 -13.85 -6.20
N GLU A 19 -7.64 -13.82 -7.25
CA GLU A 19 -7.86 -12.84 -8.33
C GLU A 19 -9.26 -13.00 -8.95
N PRO A 20 -9.90 -11.93 -9.41
CA PRO A 20 -9.42 -10.54 -9.52
C PRO A 20 -9.65 -9.66 -8.28
N PHE A 21 -10.01 -10.23 -7.14
CA PHE A 21 -10.37 -9.48 -5.92
C PHE A 21 -9.16 -8.95 -5.16
N VAL A 22 -8.01 -9.56 -5.32
CA VAL A 22 -6.75 -9.11 -4.71
C VAL A 22 -6.01 -8.14 -5.61
N PHE A 23 -5.25 -7.25 -5.01
CA PHE A 23 -4.42 -6.28 -5.72
C PHE A 23 -3.03 -6.19 -5.08
N SER A 24 -2.04 -5.80 -5.88
CA SER A 24 -0.71 -5.50 -5.36
C SER A 24 -0.72 -4.18 -4.61
N CYS A 25 -0.10 -4.14 -3.45
CA CYS A 25 -0.05 -2.96 -2.60
C CYS A 25 1.32 -2.77 -1.97
N ALA A 26 1.56 -1.57 -1.48
CA ALA A 26 2.67 -1.26 -0.60
C ALA A 26 2.13 -0.58 0.66
N VAL A 27 2.81 -0.78 1.77
CA VAL A 27 2.48 -0.16 3.04
C VAL A 27 3.70 0.58 3.56
N PHE A 28 3.53 1.89 3.76
CA PHE A 28 4.51 2.76 4.40
C PHE A 28 4.07 2.96 5.85
N TYR A 29 4.79 2.37 6.77
CA TYR A 29 4.41 2.39 8.18
C TYR A 29 4.64 3.77 8.80
N GLN A 30 3.63 4.31 9.45
CA GLN A 30 3.71 5.60 10.13
C GLN A 30 4.90 5.66 11.10
N LYS A 31 5.10 4.61 11.88
CA LYS A 31 6.22 4.52 12.83
C LYS A 31 7.60 4.69 12.19
N ASN A 32 7.76 4.18 10.96
CA ASN A 32 9.01 4.32 10.21
C ASN A 32 9.18 5.74 9.68
N ILE A 33 8.10 6.32 9.15
CA ILE A 33 8.08 7.70 8.65
C ILE A 33 8.45 8.68 9.77
N GLU A 34 7.88 8.51 10.96
CA GLU A 34 8.15 9.36 12.13
C GLU A 34 9.61 9.27 12.60
N LYS A 35 10.27 8.15 12.36
CA LYS A 35 11.70 7.96 12.66
C LYS A 35 12.62 8.43 11.52
N GLY A 36 12.07 8.88 10.41
CA GLY A 36 12.85 9.23 9.21
C GLY A 36 13.34 8.02 8.42
N GLU A 37 12.79 6.85 8.66
CA GLU A 37 13.10 5.63 7.92
C GLU A 37 12.29 5.58 6.62
N THR A 38 12.91 5.06 5.55
CA THR A 38 12.33 5.04 4.21
C THR A 38 11.79 3.67 3.80
N GLU A 39 11.95 2.67 4.64
CA GLU A 39 11.57 1.29 4.39
C GLU A 39 10.04 1.13 4.35
N PHE A 40 9.59 0.28 3.47
CA PHE A 40 8.19 -0.08 3.31
C PHE A 40 8.07 -1.53 2.85
N ASP A 41 6.89 -2.11 2.99
CA ASP A 41 6.63 -3.48 2.58
C ASP A 41 5.73 -3.52 1.34
N PHE A 42 5.99 -4.50 0.48
CA PHE A 42 5.09 -4.91 -0.58
C PHE A 42 4.26 -6.10 -0.12
N GLY A 43 3.06 -6.19 -0.65
CA GLY A 43 2.18 -7.29 -0.36
C GLY A 43 0.96 -7.31 -1.26
N MET A 44 -0.05 -8.00 -0.80
CA MET A 44 -1.34 -8.08 -1.46
C MET A 44 -2.41 -7.47 -0.57
N GLY A 45 -3.35 -6.76 -1.19
CA GLY A 45 -4.48 -6.14 -0.52
C GLY A 45 -5.79 -6.74 -1.00
N LEU A 46 -6.81 -6.60 -0.15
CA LEU A 46 -8.16 -7.09 -0.41
C LEU A 46 -9.14 -6.16 0.29
N ARG A 47 -10.19 -5.75 -0.39
CA ARG A 47 -11.25 -4.94 0.22
C ARG A 47 -12.04 -5.77 1.22
N GLU A 48 -12.46 -5.15 2.30
CA GLU A 48 -13.22 -5.80 3.38
C GLU A 48 -14.48 -6.52 2.87
N GLU A 49 -15.19 -5.92 1.92
CA GLU A 49 -16.39 -6.51 1.33
C GLU A 49 -16.14 -7.89 0.69
N TYR A 50 -14.94 -8.08 0.14
CA TYR A 50 -14.53 -9.36 -0.45
C TYR A 50 -13.89 -10.31 0.58
N ALA A 51 -13.33 -9.77 1.65
CA ALA A 51 -12.70 -10.57 2.70
C ALA A 51 -13.68 -11.54 3.36
N GLN A 52 -14.91 -11.10 3.62
CA GLN A 52 -15.95 -11.96 4.15
C GLN A 52 -16.34 -13.06 3.17
N PHE A 53 -16.55 -12.69 1.92
CA PHE A 53 -16.91 -13.61 0.85
C PHE A 53 -15.83 -14.67 0.60
N LEU A 54 -14.56 -14.29 0.66
CA LEU A 54 -13.40 -15.16 0.43
C LEU A 54 -12.87 -15.81 1.71
N ASN A 55 -13.55 -15.60 2.84
CA ASN A 55 -13.18 -16.15 4.14
C ASN A 55 -11.75 -15.79 4.58
N VAL A 56 -11.36 -14.55 4.32
CA VAL A 56 -10.08 -13.99 4.78
C VAL A 56 -10.26 -13.35 6.15
N LYS A 57 -9.40 -13.69 7.09
CA LYS A 57 -9.43 -13.20 8.47
C LYS A 57 -8.11 -12.54 8.84
N GLU A 58 -8.19 -11.60 9.76
CA GLU A 58 -7.01 -11.00 10.37
C GLU A 58 -6.16 -12.06 11.07
N SER A 59 -4.85 -11.95 10.92
CA SER A 59 -3.88 -12.85 11.53
C SER A 59 -2.55 -12.13 11.74
N GLU A 60 -1.53 -12.83 12.19
CA GLU A 60 -0.17 -12.27 12.33
C GLU A 60 0.38 -11.74 10.99
N LEU A 61 -0.03 -12.33 9.86
CA LEU A 61 0.42 -11.95 8.52
C LEU A 61 -0.62 -11.14 7.73
N VAL A 62 -1.83 -11.00 8.26
CA VAL A 62 -2.94 -10.29 7.61
C VAL A 62 -3.42 -9.18 8.52
N GLN A 63 -3.12 -7.95 8.14
CA GLN A 63 -3.54 -6.78 8.91
C GLN A 63 -4.82 -6.18 8.34
N TYR A 64 -5.72 -5.80 9.23
CA TYR A 64 -6.94 -5.08 8.89
C TYR A 64 -6.74 -3.57 9.06
N TYR A 65 -7.09 -2.83 8.04
CA TYR A 65 -7.14 -1.37 8.08
C TYR A 65 -8.59 -0.91 8.03
N PRO A 66 -9.16 -0.46 9.16
CA PRO A 66 -10.55 -0.02 9.19
C PRO A 66 -10.75 1.23 8.34
N PRO A 67 -11.97 1.48 7.85
CA PRO A 67 -12.30 2.70 7.14
C PRO A 67 -11.94 3.94 7.97
N CYS A 68 -11.33 4.91 7.34
CA CYS A 68 -10.94 6.18 7.97
C CYS A 68 -10.94 7.31 6.93
N LEU A 69 -10.87 8.53 7.42
CA LEU A 69 -10.74 9.68 6.55
C LEU A 69 -9.34 9.71 5.95
N CYS A 70 -9.27 9.80 4.63
CA CYS A 70 -8.03 9.81 3.89
C CYS A 70 -7.97 10.93 2.87
N VAL A 71 -6.79 11.47 2.66
CA VAL A 71 -6.43 12.11 1.39
C VAL A 71 -5.93 11.01 0.47
N HIS A 72 -6.41 10.99 -0.77
CA HIS A 72 -5.89 10.04 -1.74
C HIS A 72 -5.43 10.74 -3.02
N THR A 73 -4.42 10.15 -3.64
CA THR A 73 -3.86 10.63 -4.90
C THR A 73 -3.35 9.46 -5.72
N CYS A 74 -2.86 9.76 -6.90
CA CYS A 74 -2.26 8.77 -7.78
C CYS A 74 -0.82 9.19 -8.10
N VAL A 75 0.12 8.28 -7.92
CA VAL A 75 1.54 8.52 -8.22
C VAL A 75 2.07 7.50 -9.20
N PRO A 76 2.96 7.91 -10.12
CA PRO A 76 3.57 6.99 -11.06
C PRO A 76 4.84 6.33 -10.49
N SER A 77 5.13 5.14 -10.98
CA SER A 77 6.46 4.55 -10.94
C SER A 77 6.83 4.04 -12.32
N ARG A 78 8.11 3.97 -12.62
CA ARG A 78 8.62 3.57 -13.94
C ARG A 78 9.99 2.92 -13.82
N SER A 79 10.48 2.35 -14.91
CA SER A 79 11.82 1.79 -14.98
C SER A 79 12.86 2.82 -14.53
N GLY A 80 13.70 2.45 -13.57
CA GLY A 80 14.72 3.35 -12.99
C GLY A 80 14.20 4.35 -11.97
N LYS A 81 12.87 4.45 -11.75
CA LYS A 81 12.26 5.30 -10.72
C LYS A 81 11.11 4.57 -10.04
N TYR A 82 11.48 3.60 -9.22
CA TYR A 82 10.53 2.75 -8.50
C TYR A 82 9.77 3.51 -7.42
N LEU A 83 8.63 2.96 -7.01
CA LEU A 83 7.87 3.48 -5.87
C LEU A 83 8.76 3.55 -4.63
N SER A 84 8.74 4.69 -3.95
CA SER A 84 9.49 4.94 -2.74
C SER A 84 8.81 6.02 -1.91
N LEU A 85 9.31 6.28 -0.71
CA LEU A 85 8.80 7.37 0.12
C LEU A 85 8.91 8.73 -0.60
N GLU A 86 9.94 8.93 -1.41
CA GLU A 86 10.11 10.14 -2.23
C GLU A 86 8.96 10.33 -3.23
N SER A 87 8.37 9.24 -3.71
CA SER A 87 7.20 9.30 -4.61
C SER A 87 5.99 9.94 -3.96
N LEU A 88 5.93 9.97 -2.63
CA LEU A 88 4.81 10.47 -1.83
C LEU A 88 4.99 11.93 -1.37
N LYS A 89 6.08 12.58 -1.72
CA LYS A 89 6.44 13.92 -1.23
C LYS A 89 5.37 14.99 -1.50
N GLU A 90 4.74 14.95 -2.66
CA GLU A 90 3.68 15.92 -2.99
C GLU A 90 2.43 15.71 -2.12
N GLY A 91 2.14 14.46 -1.76
CA GLY A 91 1.09 14.14 -0.80
C GLY A 91 1.38 14.72 0.59
N PHE A 92 2.60 14.53 1.09
CA PHE A 92 3.01 15.13 2.38
C PHE A 92 2.97 16.65 2.34
N ARG A 93 3.41 17.26 1.24
CA ARG A 93 3.33 18.72 1.05
C ARG A 93 1.88 19.20 1.10
N TYR A 94 0.98 18.49 0.44
CA TYR A 94 -0.45 18.80 0.48
C TYR A 94 -1.01 18.74 1.91
N LEU A 95 -0.67 17.72 2.69
CA LEU A 95 -1.10 17.61 4.09
C LEU A 95 -0.63 18.84 4.88
N GLU A 96 0.64 19.17 4.80
CA GLU A 96 1.24 20.31 5.50
C GLU A 96 0.54 21.63 5.13
N GLN A 97 0.34 21.88 3.84
CA GLN A 97 -0.31 23.10 3.35
C GLN A 97 -1.78 23.24 3.79
N ASN A 98 -2.43 22.14 4.11
CA ASN A 98 -3.84 22.11 4.53
C ASN A 98 -4.04 21.89 6.04
N GLY A 99 -2.97 21.96 6.82
CA GLY A 99 -3.07 21.80 8.28
C GLY A 99 -3.46 20.38 8.69
N LEU A 100 -3.07 19.39 7.91
CA LEU A 100 -3.36 17.98 8.14
C LEU A 100 -2.11 17.25 8.57
N SER A 101 -2.27 16.21 9.37
CA SER A 101 -1.19 15.31 9.73
C SER A 101 -1.57 13.85 9.48
N LEU A 102 -0.57 13.01 9.34
CA LEU A 102 -0.76 11.58 9.13
C LEU A 102 -1.33 10.92 10.38
N ALA A 103 -2.38 10.11 10.21
CA ALA A 103 -3.09 9.43 11.29
C ALA A 103 -2.91 7.91 11.28
N GLY A 104 -2.11 7.36 10.38
CA GLY A 104 -1.91 5.92 10.27
C GLY A 104 -0.95 5.56 9.15
N ASP A 105 -0.84 4.29 8.87
CA ASP A 105 -0.01 3.78 7.79
C ASP A 105 -0.55 4.20 6.42
N ILE A 106 0.34 4.52 5.50
CA ILE A 106 -0.02 4.85 4.13
C ILE A 106 -0.09 3.55 3.34
N VAL A 107 -1.23 3.32 2.71
CA VAL A 107 -1.47 2.14 1.88
C VAL A 107 -1.57 2.56 0.42
N THR A 108 -0.96 1.78 -0.46
CA THR A 108 -1.06 1.99 -1.90
C THR A 108 -1.73 0.80 -2.58
N GLN A 109 -2.29 1.05 -3.74
CA GLN A 109 -2.83 0.02 -4.62
C GLN A 109 -2.33 0.28 -6.04
N VAL A 110 -1.83 -0.75 -6.71
CA VAL A 110 -1.53 -0.66 -8.14
C VAL A 110 -2.85 -0.54 -8.90
N ALA A 111 -3.07 0.61 -9.53
CA ALA A 111 -4.29 0.88 -10.27
C ALA A 111 -4.22 0.34 -11.70
N CYS A 112 -3.09 0.53 -12.37
CA CYS A 112 -2.84 -0.04 -13.67
C CYS A 112 -1.34 -0.15 -13.95
N MET A 113 -1.02 -1.07 -14.84
CA MET A 113 0.32 -1.27 -15.38
C MET A 113 0.28 -1.08 -16.88
N THR A 114 1.17 -0.24 -17.40
CA THR A 114 1.30 -0.02 -18.83
C THR A 114 2.76 -0.22 -19.23
N LYS A 115 2.97 -0.63 -20.45
CA LYS A 115 4.30 -0.77 -21.02
C LYS A 115 4.35 -0.05 -22.36
N PRO A 116 4.36 1.30 -22.36
CA PRO A 116 4.56 2.03 -23.59
C PRO A 116 5.99 1.82 -24.08
N GLU A 117 6.13 1.33 -25.28
CA GLU A 117 7.41 0.94 -25.90
C GLU A 117 8.12 -0.15 -25.04
N GLU A 118 9.36 0.07 -24.63
CA GLU A 118 10.14 -0.88 -23.82
C GLU A 118 10.20 -0.54 -22.34
N GLU A 119 9.61 0.58 -21.95
CA GLU A 119 9.60 1.07 -20.56
C GLU A 119 8.26 0.76 -19.89
N TYR A 120 8.27 0.12 -18.69
CA TYR A 120 7.02 -0.06 -17.97
C TYR A 120 6.69 1.18 -17.16
N PHE A 121 5.39 1.38 -16.95
CA PHE A 121 4.83 2.50 -16.22
C PHE A 121 3.66 2.01 -15.38
N ASN A 122 3.74 2.20 -14.08
CA ASN A 122 2.69 1.81 -13.14
C ASN A 122 2.10 3.05 -12.49
N TRP A 123 0.78 3.01 -12.26
CA TRP A 123 0.08 4.00 -11.48
C TRP A 123 -0.36 3.40 -10.16
N HIS A 124 -0.06 4.12 -9.06
CA HIS A 124 -0.40 3.71 -7.71
C HIS A 124 -1.40 4.68 -7.11
N ILE A 125 -2.55 4.18 -6.67
CA ILE A 125 -3.46 4.94 -5.82
C ILE A 125 -2.87 4.91 -4.42
N VAL A 126 -2.79 6.06 -3.77
CA VAL A 126 -2.19 6.21 -2.44
C VAL A 126 -3.22 6.79 -1.49
N TRP A 127 -3.42 6.17 -0.35
CA TRP A 127 -4.28 6.67 0.73
C TRP A 127 -3.43 7.11 1.91
N PHE A 128 -3.58 8.38 2.29
CA PHE A 128 -2.99 8.98 3.48
C PHE A 128 -4.08 9.11 4.54
N PRO A 129 -4.11 8.25 5.58
CA PRO A 129 -5.00 8.48 6.72
C PRO A 129 -4.66 9.81 7.38
N ILE A 130 -5.67 10.63 7.66
CA ILE A 130 -5.46 12.00 8.11
C ILE A 130 -6.20 12.34 9.39
N LYS A 131 -5.66 13.32 10.11
CA LYS A 131 -6.29 14.03 11.21
C LYS A 131 -5.90 15.51 11.12
N GLU A 132 -6.62 16.35 11.85
CA GLU A 132 -6.20 17.74 12.00
C GLU A 132 -4.84 17.81 12.72
N ALA A 133 -3.99 18.64 12.21
CA ALA A 133 -2.66 18.83 12.78
C ALA A 133 -2.71 19.63 14.09
#